data_a5538f7bdea1adf6d141317c961699c1
#
_entry.id   a5538f7bdea1adf6d141317c961699c1
#
_cell.length_a   1.000
_cell.length_b   1.000
_cell.length_c   1.000
_cell.angle_alpha   90.00
_cell.angle_beta   90.00
_cell.angle_gamma   90.00
#
_symmetry.space_group_name_H-M   'P 1'
#
loop_
_entity.id
_entity.type
_entity.pdbx_description
1 polymer ?
#
loop_
_entity_poly.entity_id
_entity_poly.type
_entity_poly.pdbx_seq_one_letter_code
_entity_poly.pdbx_strand_id
1 'polypeptide(L)'
;LGYRGDTVAIAAPEAAGDLASLLDQVKVVDRINDVPGYQRSCKRGDACSFGPAWNDPTDTTGCDTRNRLLARDLHDVVFKDGTRNCKVIAGWLQDPYSGERVDRMDVELDHTVALHRAWNAGAWQWDSRKRQIFANDPMELRALSSSVNQAKSDAALDEWMPPLPQA
;
A
#
# COMPACT_ATOMS: atom_id res chain seq x y z
N LEU A 1 -46.64 9.10 2.71
CA LEU A 1 -45.56 8.80 3.64
C LEU A 1 -44.28 9.10 2.94
N GLY A 2 -43.73 10.32 3.20
CA GLY A 2 -42.51 10.80 2.56
C GLY A 2 -41.26 10.28 3.29
N TYR A 3 -40.36 9.66 2.55
CA TYR A 3 -39.00 9.38 3.00
C TYR A 3 -38.18 10.69 2.92
N ARG A 4 -37.78 11.23 4.06
CA ARG A 4 -36.74 12.26 4.12
C ARG A 4 -35.40 11.53 4.08
N GLY A 5 -34.66 11.72 2.99
CA GLY A 5 -33.27 11.32 2.90
C GLY A 5 -32.43 12.29 3.73
N ASP A 6 -31.91 11.83 4.84
CA ASP A 6 -30.86 12.54 5.58
C ASP A 6 -29.57 12.40 4.80
N THR A 7 -29.16 13.48 4.15
CA THR A 7 -27.81 13.65 3.62
C THR A 7 -26.87 13.72 4.80
N VAL A 8 -26.13 12.66 5.01
CA VAL A 8 -24.97 12.68 5.92
C VAL A 8 -23.95 13.61 5.29
N ALA A 9 -23.83 14.81 5.84
CA ALA A 9 -22.75 15.72 5.50
C ALA A 9 -21.42 15.06 5.88
N ILE A 10 -20.62 14.71 4.87
CA ILE A 10 -19.24 14.31 5.07
C ILE A 10 -18.50 15.54 5.57
N ALA A 11 -18.20 15.56 6.86
CA ALA A 11 -17.35 16.59 7.43
C ALA A 11 -15.93 16.45 6.86
N ALA A 12 -15.55 17.35 6.02
CA ALA A 12 -14.16 17.71 5.79
C ALA A 12 -14.08 19.20 6.15
N PRO A 13 -13.13 19.70 6.86
CA PRO A 13 -11.69 19.52 6.83
C PRO A 13 -10.96 19.73 8.18
N GLU A 14 -11.09 18.84 9.12
CA GLU A 14 -10.11 18.80 10.22
C GLU A 14 -8.77 18.19 9.77
N ALA A 15 -8.81 17.41 8.68
CA ALA A 15 -7.65 16.72 8.12
C ALA A 15 -6.55 17.64 7.56
N ALA A 16 -6.88 18.85 7.11
CA ALA A 16 -5.88 19.74 6.50
C ALA A 16 -4.91 20.35 7.52
N GLY A 17 -5.38 20.66 8.74
CA GLY A 17 -4.52 21.14 9.82
C GLY A 17 -3.60 20.06 10.38
N ASP A 18 -4.09 18.83 10.44
CA ASP A 18 -3.32 17.66 10.87
C ASP A 18 -2.24 17.29 9.84
N LEU A 19 -2.57 17.31 8.55
CA LEU A 19 -1.62 17.05 7.48
C LEU A 19 -0.49 18.09 7.45
N ALA A 20 -0.78 19.37 7.59
CA ALA A 20 0.24 20.42 7.65
C ALA A 20 1.18 20.21 8.85
N SER A 21 0.63 19.90 10.01
CA SER A 21 1.41 19.60 11.21
C SER A 21 2.28 18.34 11.05
N LEU A 22 1.79 17.33 10.34
CA LEU A 22 2.57 16.13 10.03
C LEU A 22 3.70 16.43 9.04
N LEU A 23 3.43 17.24 8.02
CA LEU A 23 4.43 17.65 7.04
C LEU A 23 5.54 18.49 7.68
N ASP A 24 5.22 19.35 8.62
CA ASP A 24 6.21 20.16 9.38
C ASP A 24 7.16 19.29 10.23
N GLN A 25 6.76 18.08 10.58
CA GLN A 25 7.58 17.12 11.31
C GLN A 25 8.48 16.28 10.39
N VAL A 26 8.26 16.31 9.08
CA VAL A 26 9.09 15.57 8.11
C VAL A 26 10.45 16.24 8.01
N LYS A 27 11.50 15.47 8.27
CA LYS A 27 12.86 15.95 8.08
C LYS A 27 13.16 16.09 6.59
N VAL A 28 13.30 17.33 6.16
CA VAL A 28 13.77 17.63 4.80
C VAL A 28 15.28 17.38 4.71
N VAL A 29 15.69 16.63 3.70
CA VAL A 29 17.11 16.38 3.39
C VAL A 29 17.37 16.71 1.92
N ASP A 30 18.54 17.23 1.62
CA ASP A 30 18.90 17.60 0.24
C ASP A 30 19.01 16.39 -0.67
N ARG A 31 19.36 15.23 -0.10
CA ARG A 31 19.58 14.00 -0.85
C ARG A 31 19.42 12.77 0.04
N ILE A 32 18.79 11.74 -0.49
CA ILE A 32 18.81 10.38 0.05
C ILE A 32 19.87 9.60 -0.75
N ASN A 33 20.91 9.11 -0.07
CA ASN A 33 21.95 8.31 -0.70
C ASN A 33 21.58 6.84 -0.70
N ASP A 34 22.04 6.11 -1.71
CA ASP A 34 21.93 4.66 -1.73
C ASP A 34 22.73 4.03 -0.58
N VAL A 35 22.09 3.14 0.14
CA VAL A 35 22.68 2.38 1.23
C VAL A 35 22.86 0.92 0.78
N PRO A 36 24.09 0.40 0.76
CA PRO A 36 24.33 -1.00 0.38
C PRO A 36 23.59 -2.00 1.26
N GLY A 37 23.35 -3.20 0.71
CA GLY A 37 22.79 -4.32 1.45
C GLY A 37 21.29 -4.53 1.29
N TYR A 38 20.58 -3.69 0.55
CA TYR A 38 19.18 -3.94 0.20
C TYR A 38 19.05 -5.15 -0.73
N GLN A 39 18.26 -6.12 -0.31
CA GLN A 39 17.83 -7.24 -1.14
C GLN A 39 16.38 -7.59 -0.82
N ARG A 40 15.51 -7.45 -1.80
CA ARG A 40 14.08 -7.78 -1.65
C ARG A 40 13.83 -9.28 -1.60
N SER A 41 14.65 -10.04 -2.33
CA SER A 41 14.51 -11.49 -2.41
C SER A 41 14.80 -12.17 -1.07
N CYS A 42 14.01 -13.20 -0.78
CA CYS A 42 14.17 -14.07 0.39
C CYS A 42 14.58 -15.50 0.00
N LYS A 43 15.22 -15.66 -1.16
CA LYS A 43 15.79 -16.94 -1.54
C LYS A 43 17.00 -17.27 -0.63
N ARG A 44 17.38 -18.54 -0.62
CA ARG A 44 18.53 -18.98 0.20
C ARG A 44 19.79 -18.20 -0.20
N GLY A 45 20.36 -17.51 0.78
CA GLY A 45 21.56 -16.68 0.60
C GLY A 45 21.29 -15.18 0.40
N ASP A 46 20.02 -14.77 0.22
CA ASP A 46 19.65 -13.36 0.10
C ASP A 46 19.38 -12.73 1.47
N ALA A 47 19.52 -11.41 1.56
CA ALA A 47 19.36 -10.69 2.83
C ALA A 47 17.90 -10.57 3.27
N CYS A 48 16.92 -10.73 2.38
CA CYS A 48 15.49 -10.65 2.72
C CYS A 48 15.16 -9.42 3.57
N SER A 49 15.58 -8.24 3.13
CA SER A 49 15.70 -7.01 3.94
C SER A 49 14.41 -6.61 4.67
N PHE A 50 13.25 -6.90 4.10
CA PHE A 50 11.93 -6.61 4.66
C PHE A 50 11.11 -7.86 5.00
N GLY A 51 11.75 -8.99 5.15
CA GLY A 51 11.10 -10.26 5.45
C GLY A 51 10.36 -10.87 4.25
N PRO A 52 9.80 -12.09 4.44
CA PRO A 52 9.02 -12.77 3.43
C PRO A 52 7.81 -11.93 2.98
N ALA A 53 7.55 -11.93 1.66
CA ALA A 53 6.44 -11.17 1.10
C ALA A 53 5.09 -11.58 1.73
N TRP A 54 4.29 -10.58 2.05
CA TRP A 54 2.92 -10.71 2.57
C TRP A 54 2.80 -11.46 3.90
N ASN A 55 3.91 -11.65 4.59
CA ASN A 55 3.97 -12.29 5.90
C ASN A 55 4.07 -11.21 6.99
N ASP A 56 2.94 -10.81 7.54
CA ASP A 56 2.87 -9.87 8.65
C ASP A 56 3.13 -10.61 9.97
N PRO A 57 4.20 -10.29 10.71
CA PRO A 57 4.51 -10.97 11.96
C PRO A 57 3.56 -10.58 13.11
N THR A 58 2.65 -9.67 12.89
CA THR A 58 1.62 -9.24 13.86
C THR A 58 0.24 -9.79 13.54
N ASP A 59 0.08 -10.43 12.37
CA ASP A 59 -1.21 -10.96 11.96
C ASP A 59 -1.63 -12.18 12.80
N THR A 60 -2.88 -12.17 13.21
CA THR A 60 -3.52 -13.26 13.95
C THR A 60 -4.65 -13.93 13.17
N THR A 61 -4.95 -13.46 11.96
CA THR A 61 -6.06 -13.97 11.14
C THR A 61 -5.69 -15.25 10.41
N GLY A 62 -4.41 -15.46 10.14
CA GLY A 62 -3.89 -16.56 9.32
C GLY A 62 -4.07 -16.34 7.82
N CYS A 63 -4.51 -15.17 7.40
CA CYS A 63 -4.54 -14.75 6.01
C CYS A 63 -3.32 -13.89 5.68
N ASP A 64 -2.70 -14.07 4.53
CA ASP A 64 -1.60 -13.21 4.13
C ASP A 64 -2.04 -11.77 3.91
N THR A 65 -1.12 -10.82 4.06
CA THR A 65 -1.37 -9.39 3.92
C THR A 65 -1.96 -9.04 2.55
N ARG A 66 -1.47 -9.68 1.46
CA ARG A 66 -1.97 -9.42 0.12
C ARG A 66 -3.47 -9.71 0.02
N ASN A 67 -3.90 -10.86 0.47
CA ASN A 67 -5.31 -11.24 0.40
C ASN A 67 -6.20 -10.41 1.33
N ARG A 68 -5.70 -10.03 2.50
CA ARG A 68 -6.44 -9.12 3.41
C ARG A 68 -6.67 -7.76 2.75
N LEU A 69 -5.66 -7.20 2.09
CA LEU A 69 -5.77 -5.91 1.42
C LEU A 69 -6.63 -5.97 0.16
N LEU A 70 -6.52 -7.03 -0.64
CA LEU A 70 -7.42 -7.23 -1.77
C LEU A 70 -8.88 -7.35 -1.31
N ALA A 71 -9.14 -8.04 -0.19
CA ALA A 71 -10.48 -8.12 0.38
C ALA A 71 -11.00 -6.77 0.91
N ARG A 72 -10.10 -5.89 1.37
CA ARG A 72 -10.42 -4.53 1.82
C ARG A 72 -10.75 -3.59 0.67
N ASP A 73 -9.97 -3.66 -0.42
CA ASP A 73 -9.92 -2.62 -1.44
C ASP A 73 -10.76 -2.95 -2.68
N LEU A 74 -11.06 -4.24 -2.94
CA LEU A 74 -11.84 -4.65 -4.09
C LEU A 74 -13.35 -4.63 -3.81
N HIS A 75 -14.12 -4.37 -4.85
CA HIS A 75 -15.55 -4.57 -4.90
C HIS A 75 -15.89 -5.98 -5.39
N ASP A 76 -17.08 -6.49 -5.02
CA ASP A 76 -17.62 -7.79 -5.46
C ASP A 76 -16.62 -8.95 -5.27
N VAL A 77 -16.00 -8.99 -4.10
CA VAL A 77 -14.95 -9.96 -3.77
C VAL A 77 -15.48 -11.37 -3.76
N VAL A 78 -14.79 -12.26 -4.48
CA VAL A 78 -15.03 -13.71 -4.44
C VAL A 78 -13.83 -14.40 -3.81
N PHE A 79 -14.08 -15.21 -2.80
CA PHE A 79 -13.06 -16.02 -2.15
C PHE A 79 -13.03 -17.43 -2.71
N LYS A 80 -11.85 -18.01 -2.72
CA LYS A 80 -11.69 -19.44 -3.08
C LYS A 80 -12.30 -20.33 -1.99
N ASP A 81 -13.10 -21.29 -2.39
CA ASP A 81 -13.69 -22.27 -1.49
C ASP A 81 -12.63 -23.01 -0.66
N GLY A 82 -12.98 -23.30 0.60
CA GLY A 82 -12.10 -24.03 1.52
C GLY A 82 -10.96 -23.21 2.11
N THR A 83 -10.87 -21.91 1.80
CA THR A 83 -9.80 -21.05 2.33
C THR A 83 -10.23 -20.18 3.51
N ARG A 84 -11.38 -20.41 4.10
CA ARG A 84 -11.95 -19.61 5.20
C ARG A 84 -11.98 -18.11 4.87
N ASN A 85 -12.37 -17.79 3.65
CA ASN A 85 -12.40 -16.42 3.10
C ASN A 85 -11.04 -15.69 3.17
N CYS A 86 -9.94 -16.42 3.06
CA CYS A 86 -8.62 -15.81 2.99
C CYS A 86 -8.17 -15.52 1.56
N LYS A 87 -8.42 -16.43 0.61
CA LYS A 87 -7.87 -16.27 -0.75
C LYS A 87 -8.85 -15.59 -1.69
N VAL A 88 -8.57 -14.36 -2.07
CA VAL A 88 -9.33 -13.59 -3.07
C VAL A 88 -9.00 -14.07 -4.48
N ILE A 89 -10.01 -14.51 -5.23
CA ILE A 89 -9.88 -15.01 -6.60
C ILE A 89 -10.55 -14.14 -7.65
N ALA A 90 -11.52 -13.32 -7.28
CA ALA A 90 -12.16 -12.35 -8.16
C ALA A 90 -12.59 -11.10 -7.40
N GLY A 91 -12.94 -10.07 -8.14
CA GLY A 91 -13.35 -8.75 -7.68
C GLY A 91 -12.85 -7.70 -8.68
N TRP A 92 -13.16 -6.45 -8.43
CA TRP A 92 -12.70 -5.34 -9.25
C TRP A 92 -12.31 -4.14 -8.38
N LEU A 93 -11.42 -3.31 -8.90
CA LEU A 93 -10.92 -2.10 -8.26
C LEU A 93 -11.32 -0.88 -9.08
N GLN A 94 -11.81 0.16 -8.41
CA GLN A 94 -11.74 1.51 -8.96
C GLN A 94 -10.36 2.05 -8.60
N ASP A 95 -9.47 2.13 -9.58
CA ASP A 95 -8.10 2.56 -9.34
C ASP A 95 -8.09 4.00 -8.78
N PRO A 96 -7.50 4.23 -7.60
CA PRO A 96 -7.57 5.54 -6.93
C PRO A 96 -6.75 6.63 -7.64
N TYR A 97 -5.83 6.24 -8.53
CA TYR A 97 -4.95 7.18 -9.21
C TYR A 97 -5.37 7.48 -10.66
N SER A 98 -5.90 6.50 -11.37
CA SER A 98 -6.38 6.69 -12.75
C SER A 98 -7.88 6.88 -12.86
N GLY A 99 -8.64 6.44 -11.86
CA GLY A 99 -10.09 6.39 -11.91
C GLY A 99 -10.62 5.26 -12.81
N GLU A 100 -9.78 4.39 -13.32
CA GLU A 100 -10.19 3.27 -14.16
C GLU A 100 -10.70 2.08 -13.34
N ARG A 101 -11.66 1.37 -13.89
CA ARG A 101 -12.10 0.08 -13.35
C ARG A 101 -11.20 -1.02 -13.88
N VAL A 102 -10.59 -1.79 -12.99
CA VAL A 102 -9.72 -2.93 -13.33
C VAL A 102 -10.15 -4.19 -12.60
N ASP A 103 -10.03 -5.32 -13.28
CA ASP A 103 -10.34 -6.62 -12.69
C ASP A 103 -9.20 -7.12 -11.80
N ARG A 104 -9.53 -8.01 -10.87
CA ARG A 104 -8.61 -8.57 -9.86
C ARG A 104 -7.27 -9.03 -10.45
N MET A 105 -7.27 -9.55 -11.68
CA MET A 105 -6.05 -10.09 -12.34
C MET A 105 -5.03 -8.99 -12.64
N ASP A 106 -5.50 -7.78 -12.90
CA ASP A 106 -4.69 -6.61 -13.24
C ASP A 106 -4.44 -5.70 -12.03
N VAL A 107 -4.75 -6.18 -10.81
CA VAL A 107 -4.51 -5.45 -9.56
C VAL A 107 -3.23 -5.92 -8.90
N GLU A 108 -2.36 -4.97 -8.58
CA GLU A 108 -1.16 -5.14 -7.77
C GLU A 108 -1.28 -4.38 -6.44
N LEU A 109 -0.44 -4.73 -5.48
CA LEU A 109 -0.29 -3.97 -4.24
C LEU A 109 1.03 -3.21 -4.30
N ASP A 110 0.92 -1.92 -4.12
CA ASP A 110 2.04 -1.00 -4.10
C ASP A 110 2.33 -0.51 -2.68
N HIS A 111 3.59 -0.28 -2.39
CA HIS A 111 4.03 0.45 -1.21
C HIS A 111 4.04 1.94 -1.52
N THR A 112 3.30 2.74 -0.77
CA THR A 112 3.25 4.22 -0.92
C THR A 112 4.67 4.79 -0.88
N VAL A 113 5.48 4.33 0.07
CA VAL A 113 6.94 4.54 0.08
C VAL A 113 7.62 3.25 -0.34
N ALA A 114 8.20 3.21 -1.54
CA ALA A 114 8.88 2.03 -2.05
C ALA A 114 9.90 1.49 -1.04
N LEU A 115 9.95 0.15 -0.85
CA LEU A 115 10.79 -0.46 0.18
C LEU A 115 12.28 -0.13 0.03
N HIS A 116 12.77 0.03 -1.20
CA HIS A 116 14.14 0.48 -1.45
C HIS A 116 14.36 1.91 -0.96
N ARG A 117 13.39 2.79 -1.19
CA ARG A 117 13.44 4.16 -0.66
C ARG A 117 13.37 4.20 0.86
N ALA A 118 12.49 3.42 1.46
CA ALA A 118 12.43 3.28 2.91
C ALA A 118 13.76 2.79 3.49
N TRP A 119 14.41 1.82 2.83
CA TRP A 119 15.75 1.36 3.20
C TRP A 119 16.73 2.52 3.21
N ASN A 120 16.87 3.23 2.11
CA ASN A 120 17.78 4.34 1.95
C ASN A 120 17.48 5.51 2.90
N ALA A 121 16.21 5.71 3.25
CA ALA A 121 15.76 6.72 4.21
C ALA A 121 16.00 6.36 5.68
N GLY A 122 16.57 5.19 5.96
CA GLY A 122 16.95 4.82 7.34
C GLY A 122 16.41 3.47 7.83
N ALA A 123 15.54 2.79 7.09
CA ALA A 123 15.03 1.49 7.52
C ALA A 123 16.13 0.41 7.60
N TRP A 124 17.26 0.62 6.98
CA TRP A 124 18.43 -0.26 7.12
C TRP A 124 18.94 -0.36 8.58
N GLN A 125 18.68 0.67 9.39
CA GLN A 125 19.03 0.70 10.82
C GLN A 125 17.99 0.00 11.71
N TRP A 126 16.80 -0.29 11.19
CA TRP A 126 15.77 -0.97 11.96
C TRP A 126 16.08 -2.45 12.12
N ASP A 127 15.56 -3.08 13.17
CA ASP A 127 15.57 -4.52 13.25
C ASP A 127 14.70 -5.17 12.16
N SER A 128 14.92 -6.45 11.90
CA SER A 128 14.24 -7.19 10.84
C SER A 128 12.72 -7.25 11.05
N ARG A 129 12.28 -7.36 12.31
CA ARG A 129 10.86 -7.41 12.65
C ARG A 129 10.16 -6.09 12.31
N LYS A 130 10.77 -4.96 12.66
CA LYS A 130 10.22 -3.63 12.34
C LYS A 130 10.12 -3.42 10.84
N ARG A 131 11.15 -3.81 10.09
CA ARG A 131 11.10 -3.75 8.61
C ARG A 131 9.99 -4.62 8.03
N GLN A 132 9.81 -5.82 8.56
CA GLN A 132 8.75 -6.73 8.11
C GLN A 132 7.35 -6.19 8.45
N ILE A 133 7.15 -5.60 9.62
CA ILE A 133 5.90 -4.92 9.98
C ILE A 133 5.62 -3.79 9.00
N PHE A 134 6.58 -2.91 8.74
CA PHE A 134 6.44 -1.81 7.79
C PHE A 134 6.03 -2.31 6.39
N ALA A 135 6.69 -3.35 5.88
CA ALA A 135 6.37 -3.92 4.57
C ALA A 135 4.96 -4.55 4.46
N ASN A 136 4.29 -4.75 5.58
CA ASN A 136 2.95 -5.32 5.66
C ASN A 136 1.92 -4.35 6.27
N ASP A 137 2.32 -3.09 6.52
CA ASP A 137 1.44 -2.09 7.11
C ASP A 137 0.29 -1.75 6.16
N PRO A 138 -0.98 -1.94 6.57
CA PRO A 138 -2.14 -1.58 5.75
C PRO A 138 -2.22 -0.10 5.37
N MET A 139 -1.60 0.79 6.13
CA MET A 139 -1.54 2.22 5.83
C MET A 139 -0.54 2.53 4.70
N GLU A 140 0.50 1.71 4.59
CA GLU A 140 1.56 1.84 3.60
C GLU A 140 1.19 1.22 2.25
N LEU A 141 0.25 0.27 2.24
CA LEU A 141 -0.09 -0.54 1.08
C LEU A 141 -1.39 -0.09 0.42
N ARG A 142 -1.37 0.02 -0.92
CA ARG A 142 -2.51 0.39 -1.77
C ARG A 142 -2.69 -0.62 -2.89
N ALA A 143 -3.95 -0.97 -3.17
CA ALA A 143 -4.30 -1.69 -4.39
C ALA A 143 -4.36 -0.70 -5.56
N LEU A 144 -3.64 -0.99 -6.62
CA LEU A 144 -3.55 -0.20 -7.85
C LEU A 144 -3.68 -1.10 -9.07
N SER A 145 -3.98 -0.52 -10.22
CA SER A 145 -3.79 -1.24 -11.49
C SER A 145 -2.31 -1.52 -11.73
N SER A 146 -2.02 -2.64 -12.37
CA SER A 146 -0.65 -3.02 -12.74
C SER A 146 0.04 -1.93 -13.57
N SER A 147 -0.71 -1.28 -14.48
CA SER A 147 -0.18 -0.21 -15.32
C SER A 147 0.27 1.01 -14.52
N VAL A 148 -0.54 1.45 -13.55
CA VAL A 148 -0.20 2.57 -12.67
C VAL A 148 0.95 2.21 -11.74
N ASN A 149 0.94 1.01 -11.17
CA ASN A 149 2.01 0.55 -10.30
C ASN A 149 3.36 0.47 -11.03
N GLN A 150 3.36 -0.05 -12.26
CA GLN A 150 4.57 -0.11 -13.09
C GLN A 150 5.07 1.29 -13.50
N ALA A 151 4.16 2.20 -13.81
CA ALA A 151 4.51 3.59 -14.13
C ALA A 151 5.11 4.32 -12.93
N LYS A 152 4.61 4.07 -11.72
CA LYS A 152 5.15 4.63 -10.48
C LYS A 152 6.52 4.03 -10.15
N SER A 153 6.67 2.71 -10.27
CA SER A 153 7.89 2.00 -9.89
C SER A 153 8.34 2.35 -8.46
N ASP A 154 9.60 2.73 -8.26
CA ASP A 154 10.15 3.18 -6.98
C ASP A 154 10.28 4.71 -6.86
N ALA A 155 9.61 5.44 -7.75
CA ALA A 155 9.63 6.90 -7.80
C ALA A 155 9.06 7.53 -6.52
N ALA A 156 9.62 8.67 -6.13
CA ALA A 156 9.08 9.52 -5.08
C ALA A 156 8.02 10.48 -5.64
N LEU A 157 7.34 11.20 -4.76
CA LEU A 157 6.26 12.12 -5.13
C LEU A 157 6.70 13.29 -6.02
N ASP A 158 7.97 13.65 -5.98
CA ASP A 158 8.58 14.68 -6.84
C ASP A 158 9.04 14.14 -8.20
N GLU A 159 9.11 12.82 -8.34
CA GLU A 159 9.54 12.15 -9.57
C GLU A 159 8.35 11.59 -10.36
N TRP A 160 7.26 11.27 -9.69
CA TRP A 160 6.05 10.74 -10.30
C TRP A 160 4.80 11.25 -9.60
N MET A 161 3.86 11.74 -10.38
CA MET A 161 2.53 12.14 -9.91
C MET A 161 1.48 11.21 -10.52
N PRO A 162 0.49 10.75 -9.72
CA PRO A 162 -0.58 9.95 -10.26
C PRO A 162 -1.36 10.71 -11.34
N PRO A 163 -1.83 10.02 -12.37
CA PRO A 163 -2.73 10.60 -13.37
C PRO A 163 -4.10 10.81 -12.72
N LEU A 164 -4.21 11.84 -11.89
CA LEU A 164 -5.48 12.17 -11.23
C LEU A 164 -6.58 12.37 -12.27
N PRO A 165 -7.77 11.82 -12.04
CA PRO A 165 -8.93 12.20 -12.84
C PRO A 165 -9.06 13.71 -12.73
N GLN A 166 -9.03 14.38 -13.86
CA GLN A 166 -9.34 15.82 -13.87
C GLN A 166 -10.79 15.96 -13.44
N ALA A 167 -11.00 16.64 -12.31
CA ALA A 167 -12.33 16.95 -11.80
C ALA A 167 -13.05 17.94 -12.75
#